data_ef6da46f320cf4ecc27970e78be12e34
#
_entry.id   ef6da46f320cf4ecc27970e78be12e34
#
_cell.length_a   1.000
_cell.length_b   1.000
_cell.length_c   1.000
_cell.angle_alpha   90.00
_cell.angle_beta   90.00
_cell.angle_gamma   90.00
#
_symmetry.space_group_name_H-M   'P 1'
#
loop_
_entity.id
_entity.type
_entity.pdbx_description
1 polymer ?
#
loop_
_entity_poly.entity_id
_entity_poly.type
_entity_poly.pdbx_seq_one_letter_code
_entity_poly.pdbx_strand_id
1 'polypeptide(L)'
;MRDPEKLKEEMDERKRKILDVAFELFVDKKIEAVSMGDIARAADVGRATLFRYYPSKLELVIAVCADQWKRYLDGLDARRPISSVHDIPAIDR
;
A
#
# COMPACT_ATOMS: atom_id res chain seq x y z
N MET A 1 -8.58 13.12 26.97
CA MET A 1 -9.35 12.80 25.77
C MET A 1 -8.50 12.97 24.53
N ARG A 2 -8.62 12.07 23.60
CA ARG A 2 -7.80 12.13 22.43
C ARG A 2 -8.29 13.11 21.40
N ASP A 3 -7.33 13.78 20.79
CA ASP A 3 -7.61 14.66 19.68
C ASP A 3 -7.98 13.81 18.46
N PRO A 4 -9.14 14.02 17.84
CA PRO A 4 -9.53 13.22 16.68
C PRO A 4 -8.53 13.30 15.54
N GLU A 5 -7.93 14.46 15.33
CA GLU A 5 -6.94 14.60 14.26
C GLU A 5 -5.69 13.78 14.55
N LYS A 6 -5.28 13.77 15.79
CA LYS A 6 -4.09 13.01 16.15
C LYS A 6 -4.35 11.52 16.03
N LEU A 7 -5.54 11.09 16.41
CA LEU A 7 -5.90 9.70 16.28
C LEU A 7 -5.90 9.28 14.82
N LYS A 8 -6.41 10.14 13.95
CA LYS A 8 -6.42 9.84 12.53
C LYS A 8 -5.01 9.74 11.98
N GLU A 9 -4.12 10.62 12.43
CA GLU A 9 -2.74 10.56 11.99
C GLU A 9 -2.08 9.26 12.40
N GLU A 10 -2.34 8.81 13.61
CA GLU A 10 -1.77 7.55 14.08
C GLU A 10 -2.28 6.38 13.25
N MET A 11 -3.56 6.40 12.92
CA MET A 11 -4.13 5.35 12.10
C MET A 11 -3.55 5.37 10.69
N ASP A 12 -3.37 6.57 10.15
CA ASP A 12 -2.78 6.70 8.82
C ASP A 12 -1.36 6.19 8.79
N GLU A 13 -0.59 6.44 9.84
CA GLU A 13 0.78 5.95 9.91
C GLU A 13 0.81 4.44 9.98
N ARG A 14 -0.10 3.84 10.74
CA ARG A 14 -0.16 2.38 10.80
C ARG A 14 -0.51 1.79 9.45
N LYS A 15 -1.50 2.37 8.80
CA LYS A 15 -1.87 1.89 7.48
C LYS A 15 -0.71 2.01 6.51
N ARG A 16 -0.01 3.13 6.57
CA ARG A 16 1.14 3.33 5.71
C ARG A 16 2.19 2.26 5.94
N LYS A 17 2.48 1.98 7.19
CA LYS A 17 3.47 0.98 7.51
C LYS A 17 3.05 -0.39 7.02
N ILE A 18 1.77 -0.73 7.21
CA ILE A 18 1.27 -2.01 6.75
C ILE A 18 1.40 -2.12 5.23
N LEU A 19 1.04 -1.08 4.51
CA LEU A 19 1.12 -1.10 3.06
C LEU A 19 2.55 -1.21 2.57
N ASP A 20 3.46 -0.47 3.20
CA ASP A 20 4.86 -0.52 2.80
C ASP A 20 5.45 -1.91 3.02
N VAL A 21 5.18 -2.48 4.17
CA VAL A 21 5.69 -3.81 4.50
C VAL A 21 5.09 -4.85 3.58
N ALA A 22 3.77 -4.77 3.35
CA ALA A 22 3.11 -5.73 2.48
C ALA A 22 3.67 -5.65 1.08
N PHE A 23 3.90 -4.45 0.58
CA PHE A 23 4.45 -4.29 -0.75
C PHE A 23 5.82 -4.96 -0.85
N GLU A 24 6.67 -4.72 0.13
CA GLU A 24 8.00 -5.31 0.12
C GLU A 24 7.94 -6.83 0.14
N LEU A 25 7.05 -7.40 0.94
CA LEU A 25 6.91 -8.83 0.99
C LEU A 25 6.39 -9.41 -0.31
N PHE A 26 5.44 -8.71 -0.93
CA PHE A 26 4.87 -9.18 -2.19
C PHE A 26 5.90 -9.10 -3.32
N VAL A 27 6.81 -8.14 -3.26
CA VAL A 27 7.85 -8.04 -4.27
C VAL A 27 8.91 -9.13 -4.06
N ASP A 28 9.25 -9.38 -2.81
CA ASP A 28 10.27 -10.35 -2.49
C ASP A 28 9.78 -11.78 -2.67
N LYS A 29 8.51 -12.01 -2.40
CA LYS A 29 7.91 -13.32 -2.51
C LYS A 29 6.65 -13.19 -3.33
N LYS A 30 6.13 -14.32 -3.77
CA LYS A 30 4.86 -14.28 -4.47
C LYS A 30 3.74 -13.97 -3.50
N ILE A 31 2.70 -13.33 -4.01
CA ILE A 31 1.56 -12.98 -3.18
C ILE A 31 1.01 -14.20 -2.46
N GLU A 32 0.98 -15.34 -3.15
CA GLU A 32 0.46 -16.56 -2.53
C GLU A 32 1.31 -17.03 -1.37
N ALA A 33 2.59 -16.70 -1.37
CA ALA A 33 3.50 -17.16 -0.32
C ALA A 33 3.49 -16.29 0.91
N VAL A 34 2.81 -15.15 0.87
CA VAL A 34 2.78 -14.23 1.99
C VAL A 34 1.44 -14.35 2.70
N SER A 35 1.48 -14.57 4.02
CA SER A 35 0.25 -14.67 4.79
C SER A 35 -0.01 -13.37 5.53
N MET A 36 -1.25 -13.21 5.98
CA MET A 36 -1.57 -12.04 6.81
C MET A 36 -0.75 -12.04 8.08
N GLY A 37 -0.45 -13.22 8.63
CA GLY A 37 0.41 -13.28 9.79
C GLY A 37 1.81 -12.78 9.53
N ASP A 38 2.34 -13.09 8.34
CA ASP A 38 3.66 -12.59 7.97
C ASP A 38 3.67 -11.06 7.92
N ILE A 39 2.62 -10.50 7.36
CA ILE A 39 2.53 -9.06 7.23
C ILE A 39 2.40 -8.41 8.61
N ALA A 40 1.57 -8.97 9.47
CA ALA A 40 1.40 -8.42 10.81
C ALA A 40 2.72 -8.43 11.57
N ARG A 41 3.46 -9.52 11.45
CA ARG A 41 4.73 -9.63 12.13
C ARG A 41 5.74 -8.62 11.61
N ALA A 42 5.81 -8.49 10.30
CA ALA A 42 6.76 -7.57 9.71
C ALA A 42 6.40 -6.12 9.97
N ALA A 43 5.12 -5.82 10.07
CA ALA A 43 4.66 -4.47 10.36
C ALA A 43 4.62 -4.18 11.87
N ASP A 44 4.89 -5.20 12.68
CA ASP A 44 4.91 -5.06 14.13
C ASP A 44 3.54 -4.62 14.66
N VAL A 45 2.50 -5.25 14.14
CA VAL A 45 1.14 -5.02 14.64
C VAL A 45 0.52 -6.36 14.95
N GLY A 46 -0.51 -6.35 15.81
CA GLY A 46 -1.22 -7.56 16.10
C GLY A 46 -2.08 -8.00 14.92
N ARG A 47 -2.34 -9.30 14.84
CA ARG A 47 -3.17 -9.79 13.75
C ARG A 47 -4.56 -9.19 13.80
N ALA A 48 -5.12 -9.03 15.00
CA ALA A 48 -6.44 -8.43 15.13
C ALA A 48 -6.43 -7.00 14.59
N THR A 49 -5.35 -6.26 14.86
CA THR A 49 -5.24 -4.90 14.37
C THR A 49 -5.16 -4.89 12.85
N LEU A 50 -4.36 -5.78 12.29
CA LEU A 50 -4.24 -5.85 10.84
C LEU A 50 -5.58 -6.16 10.19
N PHE A 51 -6.29 -7.15 10.73
CA PHE A 51 -7.58 -7.53 10.14
C PHE A 51 -8.63 -6.44 10.31
N ARG A 52 -8.45 -5.58 11.29
CA ARG A 52 -9.36 -4.46 11.44
C ARG A 52 -9.21 -3.47 10.28
N TYR A 53 -7.99 -3.24 9.83
CA TYR A 53 -7.75 -2.34 8.72
C TYR A 53 -8.03 -3.02 7.38
N TYR A 54 -7.65 -4.26 7.25
CA TYR A 54 -7.76 -5.00 6.00
C TYR A 54 -8.31 -6.38 6.31
N PRO A 55 -9.62 -6.56 6.19
CA PRO A 55 -10.25 -7.81 6.64
C PRO A 55 -9.80 -9.07 5.91
N SER A 56 -9.23 -8.92 4.73
CA SER A 56 -8.76 -10.07 3.99
C SER A 56 -7.49 -9.72 3.24
N LYS A 57 -6.77 -10.77 2.86
CA LYS A 57 -5.55 -10.56 2.08
C LYS A 57 -5.86 -9.90 0.74
N LEU A 58 -6.98 -10.27 0.14
CA LEU A 58 -7.37 -9.67 -1.12
C LEU A 58 -7.55 -8.17 -0.99
N GLU A 59 -8.22 -7.73 0.08
CA GLU A 59 -8.41 -6.31 0.29
C GLU A 59 -7.08 -5.61 0.52
N LEU A 60 -6.17 -6.28 1.21
CA LEU A 60 -4.86 -5.71 1.42
C LEU A 60 -4.09 -5.59 0.11
N VAL A 61 -4.16 -6.62 -0.73
CA VAL A 61 -3.49 -6.58 -2.02
C VAL A 61 -4.04 -5.43 -2.87
N ILE A 62 -5.35 -5.27 -2.87
CA ILE A 62 -5.96 -4.18 -3.62
C ILE A 62 -5.49 -2.83 -3.08
N ALA A 63 -5.41 -2.70 -1.77
CA ALA A 63 -4.96 -1.44 -1.16
C ALA A 63 -3.51 -1.15 -1.50
N VAL A 64 -2.66 -2.17 -1.52
CA VAL A 64 -1.26 -2.00 -1.87
C VAL A 64 -1.15 -1.54 -3.32
N CYS A 65 -1.90 -2.17 -4.20
CA CYS A 65 -1.84 -1.79 -5.61
C CYS A 65 -2.33 -0.36 -5.81
N ALA A 66 -3.41 0.02 -5.14
CA ALA A 66 -3.92 1.38 -5.26
C ALA A 66 -2.91 2.39 -4.72
N ASP A 67 -2.25 2.04 -3.63
CA ASP A 67 -1.27 2.94 -3.04
C ASP A 67 -0.08 3.13 -3.97
N GLN A 68 0.41 2.06 -4.56
CA GLN A 68 1.53 2.17 -5.48
C GLN A 68 1.17 2.95 -6.72
N TRP A 69 -0.04 2.74 -7.21
CA TRP A 69 -0.51 3.49 -8.37
C TRP A 69 -0.59 4.98 -8.07
N LYS A 70 -1.10 5.32 -6.88
CA LYS A 70 -1.21 6.71 -6.49
C LYS A 70 0.16 7.37 -6.40
N ARG A 71 1.12 6.67 -5.83
CA ARG A 71 2.48 7.19 -5.73
C ARG A 71 3.09 7.41 -7.10
N TYR A 72 2.82 6.50 -8.01
CA TYR A 72 3.32 6.61 -9.36
C TYR A 72 2.76 7.87 -10.02
N LEU A 73 1.46 8.07 -9.89
CA LEU A 73 0.83 9.25 -10.47
C LEU A 73 1.33 10.54 -9.85
N ASP A 74 1.50 10.54 -8.53
CA ASP A 74 2.02 11.72 -7.85
C ASP A 74 3.42 12.05 -8.35
N GLY A 75 4.23 11.03 -8.56
CA GLY A 75 5.56 11.24 -9.07
C GLY A 75 5.56 11.84 -10.46
N LEU A 76 4.64 11.39 -11.30
CA LEU A 76 4.52 11.94 -12.62
C LEU A 76 4.13 13.41 -12.58
N ASP A 77 3.17 13.74 -11.73
CA ASP A 77 2.73 15.12 -11.61
C ASP A 77 3.87 16.01 -11.16
N ALA A 78 4.68 15.52 -10.25
CA ALA A 78 5.73 16.34 -9.68
C ALA A 78 6.90 16.51 -10.61
N ARG A 79 7.09 15.56 -11.53
CA ARG A 79 8.31 15.56 -12.31
C ARG A 79 8.13 15.76 -13.77
N ARG A 80 7.09 15.20 -14.31
CA ARG A 80 6.96 15.10 -15.74
C ARG A 80 5.59 15.50 -16.16
N PRO A 81 5.52 16.25 -17.21
CA PRO A 81 4.21 16.62 -17.75
C PRO A 81 3.55 15.40 -18.36
N ILE A 82 2.29 15.56 -18.62
CA ILE A 82 1.48 14.51 -19.22
C ILE A 82 2.06 14.00 -20.52
N SER A 83 2.81 14.83 -21.18
CA SER A 83 3.37 14.43 -22.47
C SER A 83 4.17 13.15 -22.37
N SER A 84 4.61 12.81 -21.20
CA SER A 84 5.37 11.57 -21.03
C SER A 84 4.53 10.35 -21.36
N VAL A 85 3.25 10.51 -21.50
CA VAL A 85 2.38 9.42 -21.92
C VAL A 85 2.81 8.86 -23.26
N HIS A 86 3.43 9.66 -24.07
CA HIS A 86 3.91 9.19 -25.35
C HIS A 86 4.91 8.07 -25.24
N ASP A 87 5.47 7.92 -24.06
CA ASP A 87 6.47 6.89 -23.85
C ASP A 87 5.85 5.53 -23.54
N ILE A 88 4.56 5.40 -23.62
CA ILE A 88 3.90 4.15 -23.35
C ILE A 88 3.59 3.46 -24.66
N PRO A 89 4.52 2.73 -25.21
CA PRO A 89 4.36 2.20 -26.56
C PRO A 89 3.38 1.05 -26.64
N ALA A 90 3.28 0.27 -25.59
CA ALA A 90 2.45 -0.91 -25.66
C ALA A 90 1.00 -0.59 -25.93
N ILE A 91 0.57 0.59 -25.60
CA ILE A 91 -0.81 0.93 -25.71
C ILE A 91 -1.19 1.30 -27.13
N ASP A 92 -0.24 1.73 -27.89
CA ASP A 92 -0.53 2.22 -29.22
C ASP A 92 -0.90 1.14 -30.18
N ARG A 93 -0.57 -0.06 -29.89
CA ARG A 93 -0.86 -1.13 -30.82
C ARG A 93 -2.01 -1.94 -30.37
#